data_72ad905ec48e8aa3d3c369bd330d4827
#
_entry.id   72ad905ec48e8aa3d3c369bd330d4827
#
_cell.length_a   1.000
_cell.length_b   1.000
_cell.length_c   1.000
_cell.angle_alpha   90.00
_cell.angle_beta   90.00
_cell.angle_gamma   90.00
#
_symmetry.space_group_name_H-M   'P 1'
#
loop_
_entity.id
_entity.type
_entity.pdbx_description
1 polymer ?
#
loop_
_entity_poly.entity_id
_entity_poly.type
_entity_poly.pdbx_seq_one_letter_code
_entity_poly.pdbx_strand_id
1 'polypeptide(L)'
;AVPTASYATPGTKEVPDSIEPYVKQADGILLARHGSLTMGKDLWEAYNRLEGLEHAAQILFIARNLGELQPLNDDQVARLRASVEARDLPWRYPDTWGADDLPFDEIIEAVVERLRRG
;
A
#
# COMPACT_ATOMS: atom_id res chain seq x y z
N ALA A 1 -5.81 -0.08 -1.04
CA ALA A 1 -4.47 -0.01 -1.60
C ALA A 1 -3.57 0.79 -0.64
N VAL A 2 -2.27 0.59 -0.72
CA VAL A 2 -1.29 1.32 0.09
C VAL A 2 -0.46 2.15 -0.88
N PRO A 3 -0.41 3.50 -0.73
CA PRO A 3 0.35 4.34 -1.64
C PRO A 3 1.85 4.08 -1.52
N THR A 4 2.56 4.29 -2.62
CA THR A 4 4.02 4.24 -2.64
C THR A 4 4.57 5.64 -2.89
N ALA A 5 5.26 6.21 -1.91
CA ALA A 5 5.98 7.44 -2.06
C ALA A 5 7.22 7.23 -2.96
N SER A 6 7.53 8.23 -3.78
CA SER A 6 8.72 8.20 -4.63
C SER A 6 9.99 8.06 -3.81
N TYR A 7 11.06 7.58 -4.46
CA TYR A 7 12.37 7.53 -3.80
C TYR A 7 12.79 8.93 -3.33
N ALA A 8 13.31 8.97 -2.12
CA ALA A 8 13.89 10.15 -1.50
C ALA A 8 15.16 9.75 -0.74
N THR A 9 16.14 10.63 -0.71
CA THR A 9 17.43 10.37 -0.05
C THR A 9 17.27 10.39 1.47
N PRO A 10 17.65 9.29 2.18
CA PRO A 10 17.55 9.22 3.63
C PRO A 10 18.30 10.36 4.33
N GLY A 11 17.70 10.88 5.41
CA GLY A 11 18.29 11.95 6.19
C GLY A 11 18.18 13.33 5.55
N THR A 12 17.48 13.47 4.42
CA THR A 12 17.22 14.76 3.78
C THR A 12 15.76 15.17 3.92
N LYS A 13 15.47 16.42 3.54
CA LYS A 13 14.11 16.95 3.50
C LYS A 13 13.24 16.31 2.40
N GLU A 14 13.83 15.62 1.45
CA GLU A 14 13.11 14.92 0.38
C GLU A 14 12.16 13.86 0.94
N VAL A 15 12.52 13.19 2.06
CA VAL A 15 11.68 12.14 2.65
C VAL A 15 10.34 12.69 3.14
N PRO A 16 10.28 13.69 4.04
CA PRO A 16 9.00 14.26 4.44
C PRO A 16 8.23 14.86 3.26
N ASP A 17 8.89 15.52 2.31
CA ASP A 17 8.24 16.09 1.14
C ASP A 17 7.58 15.00 0.25
N SER A 18 8.21 13.83 0.13
CA SER A 18 7.68 12.69 -0.66
C SER A 18 6.46 12.02 -0.05
N ILE A 19 6.31 12.06 1.28
CA ILE A 19 5.19 11.42 1.98
C ILE A 19 4.03 12.38 2.26
N GLU A 20 4.27 13.68 2.27
CA GLU A 20 3.27 14.72 2.59
C GLU A 20 1.93 14.55 1.84
N PRO A 21 1.91 14.23 0.52
CA PRO A 21 0.66 14.07 -0.21
C PRO A 21 -0.24 12.94 0.33
N TYR A 22 0.36 11.94 0.99
CA TYR A 22 -0.32 10.71 1.42
C TYR A 22 -0.73 10.73 2.89
N VAL A 23 -0.08 11.53 3.74
CA VAL A 23 -0.23 11.49 5.21
C VAL A 23 -1.67 11.71 5.67
N LYS A 24 -2.46 12.49 4.91
CA LYS A 24 -3.88 12.75 5.24
C LYS A 24 -4.84 11.72 4.64
N GLN A 25 -4.37 10.88 3.73
CA GLN A 25 -5.21 10.00 2.92
C GLN A 25 -5.02 8.53 3.26
N ALA A 26 -3.88 8.15 3.83
CA ALA A 26 -3.52 6.77 4.11
C ALA A 26 -2.92 6.62 5.51
N ASP A 27 -3.19 5.49 6.13
CA ASP A 27 -2.62 5.12 7.44
C ASP A 27 -1.31 4.34 7.31
N GLY A 28 -1.00 3.89 6.10
CA GLY A 28 0.25 3.21 5.74
C GLY A 28 0.73 3.68 4.37
N ILE A 29 2.04 3.87 4.23
CA ILE A 29 2.71 4.35 3.02
C ILE A 29 3.92 3.46 2.78
N LEU A 30 4.10 2.96 1.57
CA LEU A 30 5.35 2.33 1.16
C LEU A 30 6.34 3.42 0.74
N LEU A 31 7.58 3.28 1.15
CA LEU A 31 8.67 4.18 0.78
C LEU A 31 9.54 3.45 -0.24
N ALA A 32 9.57 3.95 -1.48
CA ALA A 32 10.33 3.32 -2.55
C ALA A 32 11.80 3.06 -2.13
N ARG A 33 12.21 1.79 -2.18
CA ARG A 33 13.56 1.30 -1.81
C ARG A 33 13.96 1.52 -0.35
N HIS A 34 13.00 1.79 0.55
CA HIS A 34 13.25 2.03 1.97
C HIS A 34 12.54 1.04 2.87
N GLY A 35 11.22 0.93 2.72
CA GLY A 35 10.37 0.16 3.61
C GLY A 35 8.97 0.73 3.66
N SER A 36 8.40 0.77 4.84
CA SER A 36 7.04 1.27 5.05
C SER A 36 6.99 2.24 6.23
N LEU A 37 6.00 3.15 6.17
CA LEU A 37 5.63 4.05 7.25
C LEU A 37 4.17 3.77 7.60
N THR A 38 3.88 3.61 8.88
CA THR A 38 2.51 3.52 9.37
C THR A 38 2.25 4.56 10.44
N MET A 39 1.02 5.03 10.51
CA MET A 39 0.58 6.07 11.42
C MET A 39 -0.61 5.60 12.23
N GLY A 40 -0.79 6.11 13.43
CA GLY A 40 -1.91 5.80 14.31
C GLY A 40 -2.08 6.87 15.37
N LYS A 41 -3.19 6.84 16.11
CA LYS A 41 -3.44 7.74 17.26
C LYS A 41 -2.43 7.52 18.40
N ASP A 42 -1.86 6.32 18.45
CA ASP A 42 -0.83 5.91 19.40
C ASP A 42 0.12 4.90 18.77
N LEU A 43 1.18 4.56 19.49
CA LEU A 43 2.20 3.61 19.02
C LEU A 43 1.65 2.22 18.76
N TRP A 44 0.67 1.75 19.57
CA TRP A 44 0.06 0.44 19.40
C TRP A 44 -0.76 0.36 18.12
N GLU A 45 -1.52 1.39 17.82
CA GLU A 45 -2.28 1.44 16.58
C GLU A 45 -1.36 1.48 15.35
N ALA A 46 -0.31 2.29 15.39
CA ALA A 46 0.69 2.35 14.32
C ALA A 46 1.38 0.99 14.12
N TYR A 47 1.74 0.31 15.21
CA TYR A 47 2.35 -1.02 15.17
C TYR A 47 1.40 -2.08 14.59
N ASN A 48 0.15 -2.12 15.03
CA ASN A 48 -0.84 -3.06 14.51
C ASN A 48 -1.10 -2.85 13.01
N ARG A 49 -1.05 -1.60 12.55
CA ARG A 49 -1.15 -1.28 11.12
C ARG A 49 0.06 -1.76 10.33
N LEU A 50 1.25 -1.67 10.93
CA LEU A 50 2.48 -2.22 10.33
C LEU A 50 2.40 -3.74 10.20
N GLU A 51 1.98 -4.45 11.24
CA GLU A 51 1.77 -5.90 11.18
C GLU A 51 0.73 -6.28 10.13
N GLY A 52 -0.39 -5.55 10.08
CA GLY A 52 -1.42 -5.77 9.07
C GLY A 52 -0.92 -5.55 7.64
N LEU A 53 -0.10 -4.52 7.43
CA LEU A 53 0.52 -4.23 6.14
C LEU A 53 1.47 -5.33 5.71
N GLU A 54 2.36 -5.77 6.60
CA GLU A 54 3.31 -6.86 6.35
C GLU A 54 2.59 -8.17 6.05
N HIS A 55 1.57 -8.50 6.85
CA HIS A 55 0.78 -9.71 6.63
C HIS A 55 0.04 -9.69 5.29
N ALA A 56 -0.54 -8.56 4.93
CA ALA A 56 -1.20 -8.39 3.63
C ALA A 56 -0.21 -8.55 2.46
N ALA A 57 1.00 -8.02 2.60
CA ALA A 57 2.07 -8.17 1.61
C ALA A 57 2.48 -9.65 1.44
N GLN A 58 2.61 -10.39 2.54
CA GLN A 58 2.92 -11.83 2.52
C GLN A 58 1.80 -12.62 1.84
N ILE A 59 0.53 -12.36 2.18
CA ILE A 59 -0.62 -13.02 1.54
C ILE A 59 -0.62 -12.75 0.04
N LEU A 60 -0.41 -11.50 -0.36
CA LEU A 60 -0.38 -11.10 -1.77
C LEU A 60 0.75 -11.79 -2.53
N PHE A 61 1.95 -11.85 -1.93
CA PHE A 61 3.10 -12.55 -2.48
C PHE A 61 2.82 -14.04 -2.67
N ILE A 62 2.23 -14.70 -1.67
CA ILE A 62 1.87 -16.12 -1.75
C ILE A 62 0.79 -16.33 -2.83
N ALA A 63 -0.27 -15.52 -2.82
CA ALA A 63 -1.36 -15.64 -3.79
C ALA A 63 -0.87 -15.50 -5.24
N ARG A 64 0.04 -14.55 -5.50
CA ARG A 64 0.66 -14.39 -6.83
C ARG A 64 1.48 -15.61 -7.27
N ASN A 65 2.15 -16.27 -6.34
CA ASN A 65 2.91 -17.49 -6.65
C ASN A 65 2.01 -18.72 -6.87
N LEU A 66 0.79 -18.72 -6.31
CA LEU A 66 -0.16 -19.82 -6.47
C LEU A 66 -1.03 -19.69 -7.73
N GLY A 67 -1.14 -18.52 -8.33
CA GLY A 67 -1.96 -18.29 -9.51
C GLY A 67 -2.27 -16.83 -9.79
N GLU A 68 -3.31 -16.58 -10.55
CA GLU A 68 -3.77 -15.24 -10.87
C GLU A 68 -4.49 -14.59 -9.68
N LEU A 69 -4.18 -13.33 -9.42
CA LEU A 69 -4.93 -12.51 -8.49
C LEU A 69 -6.26 -12.11 -9.13
N GLN A 70 -7.34 -12.27 -8.38
CA GLN A 70 -8.66 -11.79 -8.77
C GLN A 70 -9.01 -10.54 -7.97
N PRO A 71 -8.84 -9.33 -8.53
CA PRO A 71 -9.23 -8.11 -7.85
C PRO A 71 -10.76 -8.06 -7.66
N LEU A 72 -11.19 -7.32 -6.66
CA LEU A 72 -12.62 -7.03 -6.49
C LEU A 72 -13.12 -6.22 -7.68
N ASN A 73 -14.31 -6.56 -8.18
CA ASN A 73 -14.99 -5.74 -9.19
C ASN A 73 -15.66 -4.52 -8.54
N ASP A 74 -16.10 -3.56 -9.36
CA ASP A 74 -16.66 -2.29 -8.89
C ASP A 74 -17.88 -2.47 -7.97
N ASP A 75 -18.76 -3.45 -8.22
CA ASP A 75 -19.91 -3.75 -7.36
C ASP A 75 -19.48 -4.26 -5.98
N GLN A 76 -18.42 -5.06 -5.93
CA GLN A 76 -17.86 -5.56 -4.68
C GLN A 76 -17.19 -4.45 -3.88
N VAL A 77 -16.47 -3.56 -4.55
CA VAL A 77 -15.87 -2.36 -3.95
C VAL A 77 -16.97 -1.43 -3.41
N ALA A 78 -18.02 -1.17 -4.18
CA ALA A 78 -19.13 -0.34 -3.75
C ALA A 78 -19.85 -0.91 -2.50
N ARG A 79 -20.08 -2.23 -2.46
CA ARG A 79 -20.65 -2.90 -1.28
C ARG A 79 -19.74 -2.84 -0.07
N LEU A 80 -18.44 -3.00 -0.26
CA LEU A 80 -17.45 -2.87 0.81
C LEU A 80 -17.45 -1.45 1.38
N ARG A 81 -17.44 -0.44 0.51
CA ARG A 81 -17.52 0.98 0.88
C ARG A 81 -18.78 1.26 1.71
N ALA A 82 -19.95 0.88 1.23
CA ALA A 82 -21.19 1.05 1.96
C ALA A 82 -21.19 0.38 3.34
N SER A 83 -20.55 -0.78 3.46
CA SER A 83 -20.39 -1.49 4.73
C SER A 83 -19.46 -0.76 5.72
N VAL A 84 -18.46 -0.04 5.24
CA VAL A 84 -17.55 0.78 6.05
C VAL A 84 -18.25 2.04 6.52
N GLU A 85 -18.95 2.73 5.62
CA GLU A 85 -19.72 3.94 5.90
C GLU A 85 -20.85 3.69 6.90
N ALA A 86 -21.55 2.54 6.78
CA ALA A 86 -22.62 2.16 7.72
C ALA A 86 -22.12 1.93 9.16
N ARG A 87 -20.81 1.78 9.36
CA ARG A 87 -20.17 1.65 10.67
C ARG A 87 -19.52 2.94 11.17
N ASP A 88 -19.80 4.04 10.50
CA ASP A 88 -19.17 5.36 10.77
C ASP A 88 -17.63 5.32 10.76
N LEU A 89 -17.08 4.44 9.92
CA LEU A 89 -15.64 4.32 9.72
C LEU A 89 -15.23 5.16 8.50
N PRO A 90 -14.09 5.87 8.56
CA PRO A 90 -13.64 6.66 7.44
C PRO A 90 -13.22 5.74 6.28
N TRP A 91 -13.76 5.99 5.09
CA TRP A 91 -13.23 5.43 3.86
C TRP A 91 -11.99 6.22 3.46
N ARG A 92 -10.83 5.57 3.53
CA ARG A 92 -9.52 6.22 3.33
C ARG A 92 -8.86 5.81 2.02
N TYR A 93 -9.65 5.42 1.04
CA TYR A 93 -9.12 5.07 -0.28
C TYR A 93 -9.58 6.11 -1.29
N PRO A 94 -8.65 6.70 -2.07
CA PRO A 94 -9.04 7.57 -3.17
C PRO A 94 -9.90 6.82 -4.18
N ASP A 95 -10.94 7.47 -4.69
CA ASP A 95 -11.83 6.90 -5.72
C ASP A 95 -11.08 6.63 -7.05
N THR A 96 -9.87 7.16 -7.19
CA THR A 96 -9.04 7.11 -8.39
C THR A 96 -7.98 6.01 -8.39
N TRP A 97 -7.88 5.19 -7.35
CA TRP A 97 -6.92 4.09 -7.33
C TRP A 97 -7.49 2.89 -8.06
N GLY A 98 -7.45 2.94 -9.39
CA GLY A 98 -7.68 1.79 -10.25
C GLY A 98 -6.55 0.78 -10.15
N ALA A 99 -6.83 -0.46 -10.53
CA ALA A 99 -5.83 -1.53 -10.60
C ALA A 99 -4.64 -1.18 -11.53
N ASP A 100 -4.84 -0.22 -12.44
CA ASP A 100 -3.85 0.21 -13.42
C ASP A 100 -2.80 1.20 -12.86
N ASP A 101 -3.04 1.80 -11.69
CA ASP A 101 -2.13 2.77 -11.08
C ASP A 101 -1.07 2.12 -10.16
N LEU A 102 -1.06 0.81 -10.06
CA LEU A 102 -0.05 0.10 -9.27
C LEU A 102 1.11 -0.31 -10.19
N PRO A 103 2.31 0.29 -10.09
CA PRO A 103 3.48 -0.12 -10.86
C PRO A 103 4.06 -1.45 -10.36
N PHE A 104 3.17 -2.36 -9.92
CA PHE A 104 3.57 -3.65 -9.36
C PHE A 104 4.32 -4.49 -10.38
N ASP A 105 3.94 -4.45 -11.63
CA ASP A 105 4.58 -5.24 -12.67
C ASP A 105 5.99 -4.76 -12.95
N GLU A 106 6.21 -3.45 -12.98
CA GLU A 106 7.56 -2.87 -13.12
C GLU A 106 8.47 -3.18 -11.93
N ILE A 107 7.92 -3.16 -10.70
CA ILE A 107 8.68 -3.49 -9.49
C ILE A 107 9.04 -4.97 -9.47
N ILE A 108 8.11 -5.84 -9.86
CA ILE A 108 8.34 -7.29 -9.89
C ILE A 108 9.31 -7.65 -11.00
N GLU A 109 9.18 -7.09 -12.19
CA GLU A 109 10.14 -7.30 -13.28
C GLU A 109 11.54 -6.86 -12.87
N ALA A 110 11.68 -5.70 -12.23
CA ALA A 110 12.96 -5.21 -11.73
C ALA A 110 13.57 -6.12 -10.65
N VAL A 111 12.76 -6.66 -9.75
CA VAL A 111 13.20 -7.60 -8.71
C VAL A 111 13.58 -8.95 -9.31
N VAL A 112 12.76 -9.50 -10.20
CA VAL A 112 13.03 -10.77 -10.88
C VAL A 112 14.29 -10.67 -11.76
N GLU A 113 14.45 -9.58 -12.49
CA GLU A 113 15.64 -9.36 -13.31
C GLU A 113 16.92 -9.22 -12.45
N ARG A 114 16.81 -8.58 -11.29
CA ARG A 114 17.94 -8.46 -10.35
C ARG A 114 18.31 -9.81 -9.74
N LEU A 115 17.34 -10.66 -9.43
CA LEU A 115 17.59 -12.01 -8.92
C LEU A 115 18.16 -12.94 -9.99
N ARG A 116 17.89 -12.69 -11.28
CA ARG A 116 18.49 -13.46 -12.39
C ARG A 116 19.94 -13.06 -12.70
N ARG A 117 20.36 -11.86 -12.30
CA ARG A 117 21.72 -11.33 -12.53
C ARG A 117 22.69 -11.55 -11.37
N GLY A 118 22.23 -12.05 -10.23
CA GLY A 118 23.04 -12.37 -9.05
C GLY A 118 23.34 -13.84 -8.98
#